data_9f52fd2d4c320b118bfb1508b3c4c633
#
_entry.id   9f52fd2d4c320b118bfb1508b3c4c633
#
_cell.length_a   1.000
_cell.length_b   1.000
_cell.length_c   1.000
_cell.angle_alpha   90.00
_cell.angle_beta   90.00
_cell.angle_gamma   90.00
#
_symmetry.space_group_name_H-M   'P 1'
#
loop_
_entity.id
_entity.type
_entity.pdbx_description
1 polymer ?
#
loop_
_entity_poly.entity_id
_entity_poly.type
_entity_poly.pdbx_seq_one_letter_code
_entity_poly.pdbx_strand_id
1 'polypeptide(L)'
;MTAAPVRQTRTGDYGVHFGLVELDLLATYAGVRFPFPLRVPEFGRIAAEREVLLAAAGVTLRVRGLAGWRGPLGVAAELVTALSEYRGTVDLVLAGPDSAVGVVAMVYRTWALICCQPLTGARASTGVWIRRVAQNELADRLIGMVPEVAPVRAMPITLPPDGADPADPGALDDLGGLLAELTGSGQLGATRRGTDEATRSGIELSWLDGPRGRVRVNRAADGWLSVNPLRQNEMRLALDDVAMIARREHDGT
;
A
#
# COMPACT_ATOMS: atom_id res chain seq x y z
N MET A 1 -23.17 -15.73 -10.69
CA MET A 1 -23.21 -14.66 -9.67
C MET A 1 -22.10 -13.69 -10.01
N THR A 2 -22.44 -12.47 -10.39
CA THR A 2 -21.51 -11.46 -10.90
C THR A 2 -20.70 -10.92 -9.73
N ALA A 3 -19.37 -11.03 -9.79
CA ALA A 3 -18.47 -10.43 -8.81
C ALA A 3 -18.75 -8.91 -8.73
N ALA A 4 -18.96 -8.41 -7.52
CA ALA A 4 -19.16 -6.98 -7.31
C ALA A 4 -17.89 -6.23 -7.77
N PRO A 5 -18.00 -5.25 -8.69
CA PRO A 5 -16.85 -4.47 -9.11
C PRO A 5 -16.32 -3.71 -7.89
N VAL A 6 -15.00 -3.68 -7.74
CA VAL A 6 -14.32 -2.75 -6.83
C VAL A 6 -15.00 -1.39 -7.03
N ARG A 7 -15.65 -0.88 -5.99
CA ARG A 7 -16.41 0.37 -6.04
C ARG A 7 -15.53 1.43 -6.67
N GLN A 8 -15.87 1.83 -7.91
CA GLN A 8 -15.33 3.04 -8.50
C GLN A 8 -15.85 4.21 -7.67
N THR A 9 -15.06 4.61 -6.67
CA THR A 9 -15.30 5.83 -5.92
C THR A 9 -15.26 7.02 -6.88
N ARG A 10 -16.18 7.94 -6.70
CA ARG A 10 -16.36 9.14 -7.56
C ARG A 10 -15.04 9.88 -7.75
N THR A 11 -14.76 10.33 -8.95
CA THR A 11 -13.52 11.01 -9.41
C THR A 11 -13.06 12.18 -8.51
N GLY A 12 -13.92 12.77 -7.69
CA GLY A 12 -13.60 13.83 -6.73
C GLY A 12 -12.92 13.39 -5.43
N ASP A 13 -12.85 12.08 -5.14
CA ASP A 13 -12.31 11.55 -3.88
C ASP A 13 -10.85 11.03 -3.98
N TYR A 14 -10.26 11.02 -5.18
CA TYR A 14 -8.93 10.44 -5.41
C TYR A 14 -7.75 11.37 -5.15
N GLY A 15 -7.96 12.68 -5.04
CA GLY A 15 -6.88 13.67 -4.89
C GLY A 15 -6.27 14.08 -6.23
N VAL A 16 -4.97 14.40 -6.23
CA VAL A 16 -4.23 14.90 -7.41
C VAL A 16 -3.47 13.73 -8.06
N HIS A 17 -3.65 13.58 -9.37
CA HIS A 17 -2.90 12.60 -10.16
C HIS A 17 -1.55 13.17 -10.59
N PHE A 18 -0.49 12.38 -10.46
CA PHE A 18 0.85 12.68 -10.97
C PHE A 18 1.29 11.58 -11.94
N GLY A 19 1.83 11.99 -13.10
CA GLY A 19 2.48 11.09 -14.03
C GLY A 19 3.81 10.58 -13.50
N LEU A 20 4.26 9.41 -13.97
CA LEU A 20 5.49 8.79 -13.44
C LEU A 20 6.74 9.66 -13.63
N VAL A 21 6.86 10.40 -14.74
CA VAL A 21 7.99 11.32 -14.97
C VAL A 21 7.93 12.54 -14.03
N GLU A 22 6.71 13.04 -13.73
CA GLU A 22 6.53 14.10 -12.73
C GLU A 22 6.96 13.62 -11.33
N LEU A 23 6.64 12.36 -10.99
CA LEU A 23 7.04 11.75 -9.72
C LEU A 23 8.55 11.52 -9.64
N ASP A 24 9.20 11.10 -10.73
CA ASP A 24 10.67 10.99 -10.80
C ASP A 24 11.33 12.34 -10.54
N LEU A 25 10.81 13.44 -11.12
CA LEU A 25 11.29 14.79 -10.83
C LEU A 25 11.12 15.16 -9.35
N LEU A 26 9.95 14.86 -8.76
CA LEU A 26 9.67 15.16 -7.35
C LEU A 26 10.53 14.31 -6.40
N ALA A 27 10.80 13.04 -6.74
CA ALA A 27 11.75 12.18 -6.03
C ALA A 27 13.19 12.75 -6.10
N THR A 28 13.57 13.31 -7.25
CA THR A 28 14.87 13.98 -7.42
C THR A 28 14.97 15.21 -6.53
N TYR A 29 13.91 16.03 -6.39
CA TYR A 29 13.89 17.15 -5.43
C TYR A 29 13.98 16.68 -3.98
N ALA A 30 13.37 15.55 -3.64
CA ALA A 30 13.43 14.97 -2.30
C ALA A 30 14.77 14.26 -2.00
N GLY A 31 15.56 13.91 -3.03
CA GLY A 31 16.79 13.14 -2.91
C GLY A 31 16.58 11.68 -2.47
N VAL A 32 15.38 11.14 -2.60
CA VAL A 32 15.01 9.78 -2.16
C VAL A 32 14.08 9.10 -3.14
N ARG A 33 14.03 7.76 -3.08
CA ARG A 33 13.07 6.97 -3.85
C ARG A 33 11.73 6.86 -3.13
N PHE A 34 10.69 6.54 -3.90
CA PHE A 34 9.37 6.26 -3.34
C PHE A 34 9.40 4.98 -2.49
N PRO A 35 8.68 4.97 -1.36
CA PRO A 35 8.57 3.79 -0.52
C PRO A 35 7.69 2.70 -1.19
N PHE A 36 7.91 1.45 -0.77
CA PHE A 36 7.03 0.33 -1.14
C PHE A 36 5.56 0.65 -0.78
N PRO A 37 4.58 0.24 -1.61
CA PRO A 37 4.65 -0.61 -2.80
C PRO A 37 4.70 0.18 -4.12
N LEU A 38 4.95 1.50 -4.10
CA LEU A 38 4.94 2.31 -5.31
C LEU A 38 6.11 1.96 -6.24
N ARG A 39 5.81 1.97 -7.54
CA ARG A 39 6.77 1.68 -8.61
C ARG A 39 6.95 2.92 -9.48
N VAL A 40 7.87 3.78 -9.06
CA VAL A 40 8.25 4.98 -9.80
C VAL A 40 9.67 4.77 -10.32
N PRO A 41 9.85 4.51 -11.62
CA PRO A 41 11.18 4.32 -12.21
C PRO A 41 11.91 5.64 -12.38
N GLU A 42 13.22 5.58 -12.42
CA GLU A 42 14.05 6.68 -12.91
C GLU A 42 14.02 6.69 -14.45
N PHE A 43 13.69 7.84 -15.04
CA PHE A 43 13.58 8.00 -16.48
C PHE A 43 14.87 8.59 -17.06
N GLY A 44 15.17 8.19 -18.31
CA GLY A 44 16.36 8.60 -19.05
C GLY A 44 17.56 7.65 -18.82
N ARG A 45 18.06 7.07 -19.91
CA ARG A 45 19.19 6.13 -19.89
C ARG A 45 20.54 6.84 -19.85
N ILE A 46 20.59 8.06 -20.35
CA ILE A 46 21.77 8.94 -20.36
C ILE A 46 21.40 10.29 -19.76
N ALA A 47 22.39 11.00 -19.23
CA ALA A 47 22.21 12.26 -18.52
C ALA A 47 21.41 13.30 -19.33
N ALA A 48 21.73 13.49 -20.62
CA ALA A 48 21.06 14.45 -21.47
C ALA A 48 19.57 14.10 -21.72
N GLU A 49 19.24 12.80 -21.90
CA GLU A 49 17.86 12.35 -22.03
C GLU A 49 17.10 12.61 -20.72
N ARG A 50 17.71 12.28 -19.58
CA ARG A 50 17.12 12.51 -18.26
C ARG A 50 16.82 14.00 -18.03
N GLU A 51 17.77 14.87 -18.36
CA GLU A 51 17.60 16.32 -18.21
C GLU A 51 16.39 16.83 -19.01
N VAL A 52 16.24 16.41 -20.28
CA VAL A 52 15.09 16.78 -21.13
C VAL A 52 13.77 16.28 -20.56
N LEU A 53 13.71 15.01 -20.10
CA LEU A 53 12.50 14.42 -19.54
C LEU A 53 12.08 15.13 -18.26
N LEU A 54 13.01 15.39 -17.34
CA LEU A 54 12.72 16.09 -16.09
C LEU A 54 12.37 17.57 -16.33
N ALA A 55 13.00 18.23 -17.30
CA ALA A 55 12.62 19.59 -17.70
C ALA A 55 11.19 19.65 -18.24
N ALA A 56 10.80 18.69 -19.08
CA ALA A 56 9.43 18.57 -19.59
C ALA A 56 8.40 18.32 -18.45
N ALA A 57 8.73 17.43 -17.49
CA ALA A 57 7.91 17.22 -16.30
C ALA A 57 7.75 18.51 -15.49
N GLY A 58 8.82 19.28 -15.32
CA GLY A 58 8.79 20.59 -14.66
C GLY A 58 7.86 21.59 -15.37
N VAL A 59 7.84 21.60 -16.70
CA VAL A 59 6.89 22.41 -17.48
C VAL A 59 5.46 21.95 -17.20
N THR A 60 5.20 20.66 -17.27
CA THR A 60 3.86 20.08 -17.02
C THR A 60 3.35 20.45 -15.61
N LEU A 61 4.19 20.30 -14.58
CA LEU A 61 3.83 20.70 -13.20
C LEU A 61 3.49 22.20 -13.12
N ARG A 62 4.25 23.07 -13.78
CA ARG A 62 3.97 24.52 -13.81
C ARG A 62 2.64 24.83 -14.49
N VAL A 63 2.36 24.25 -15.66
CA VAL A 63 1.08 24.42 -16.37
C VAL A 63 -0.11 24.00 -15.51
N ARG A 64 0.09 22.99 -14.67
CA ARG A 64 -0.93 22.49 -13.74
C ARG A 64 -1.01 23.28 -12.42
N GLY A 65 -0.17 24.30 -12.21
CA GLY A 65 -0.09 25.07 -10.97
C GLY A 65 0.52 24.30 -9.79
N LEU A 66 1.20 23.17 -10.06
CA LEU A 66 1.83 22.30 -9.06
C LEU A 66 3.32 22.62 -8.86
N ALA A 67 3.86 23.55 -9.64
CA ALA A 67 5.20 24.10 -9.46
C ALA A 67 5.24 25.58 -9.86
N GLY A 68 6.12 26.33 -9.23
CA GLY A 68 6.50 27.69 -9.60
C GLY A 68 7.94 27.75 -10.12
N TRP A 69 8.46 28.96 -10.26
CA TRP A 69 9.85 29.17 -10.67
C TRP A 69 10.86 28.77 -9.57
N ARG A 70 10.44 28.72 -8.32
CA ARG A 70 11.26 28.31 -7.15
C ARG A 70 11.15 26.83 -6.79
N GLY A 71 10.28 26.06 -7.44
CA GLY A 71 10.09 24.64 -7.17
C GLY A 71 8.63 24.21 -7.02
N PRO A 72 8.39 23.03 -6.46
CA PRO A 72 7.05 22.46 -6.27
C PRO A 72 6.14 23.32 -5.37
N LEU A 73 4.83 23.29 -5.64
CA LEU A 73 3.79 24.00 -4.90
C LEU A 73 2.66 23.06 -4.48
N GLY A 74 1.91 23.43 -3.43
CA GLY A 74 0.73 22.69 -2.98
C GLY A 74 1.05 21.23 -2.69
N VAL A 75 0.22 20.30 -3.22
CA VAL A 75 0.39 18.86 -3.01
C VAL A 75 1.75 18.33 -3.52
N ALA A 76 2.33 18.94 -4.57
CA ALA A 76 3.67 18.56 -5.03
C ALA A 76 4.77 18.93 -4.00
N ALA A 77 4.67 20.08 -3.36
CA ALA A 77 5.58 20.48 -2.28
C ALA A 77 5.38 19.59 -1.03
N GLU A 78 4.12 19.29 -0.69
CA GLU A 78 3.80 18.36 0.41
C GLU A 78 4.36 16.97 0.15
N LEU A 79 4.33 16.49 -1.12
CA LEU A 79 4.91 15.22 -1.50
C LEU A 79 6.43 15.20 -1.30
N VAL A 80 7.15 16.23 -1.77
CA VAL A 80 8.59 16.34 -1.57
C VAL A 80 8.92 16.34 -0.08
N THR A 81 8.19 17.12 0.73
CA THR A 81 8.36 17.16 2.19
C THR A 81 8.10 15.80 2.82
N ALA A 82 7.00 15.14 2.44
CA ALA A 82 6.67 13.82 2.97
C ALA A 82 7.74 12.78 2.61
N LEU A 83 8.21 12.75 1.35
CA LEU A 83 9.27 11.84 0.92
C LEU A 83 10.56 12.03 1.71
N SER A 84 10.95 13.29 1.96
CA SER A 84 12.19 13.62 2.67
C SER A 84 12.10 13.36 4.17
N GLU A 85 10.91 13.53 4.79
CA GLU A 85 10.79 13.68 6.25
C GLU A 85 9.65 12.84 6.88
N TYR A 86 9.06 11.86 6.19
CA TYR A 86 8.04 11.02 6.83
C TYR A 86 8.61 10.29 8.06
N ARG A 87 7.80 10.12 9.09
CA ARG A 87 8.16 9.37 10.32
C ARG A 87 8.06 7.87 10.11
N GLY A 88 7.05 7.45 9.37
CA GLY A 88 6.80 6.08 9.00
C GLY A 88 5.79 6.00 7.86
N THR A 89 5.64 4.80 7.32
CA THR A 89 4.66 4.50 6.27
C THR A 89 3.74 3.38 6.71
N VAL A 90 2.51 3.44 6.22
CA VAL A 90 1.60 2.28 6.17
C VAL A 90 1.49 1.87 4.72
N ASP A 91 1.81 0.64 4.42
CA ASP A 91 1.71 0.05 3.09
C ASP A 91 0.54 -0.93 3.02
N LEU A 92 -0.22 -0.86 1.93
CA LEU A 92 -1.34 -1.74 1.64
C LEU A 92 -1.27 -2.16 0.18
N VAL A 93 -1.25 -3.46 -0.06
CA VAL A 93 -1.36 -4.03 -1.40
C VAL A 93 -2.66 -4.79 -1.49
N LEU A 94 -3.47 -4.47 -2.48
CA LEU A 94 -4.73 -5.16 -2.78
C LEU A 94 -4.62 -5.78 -4.16
N ALA A 95 -4.91 -7.07 -4.29
CA ALA A 95 -4.93 -7.78 -5.56
C ALA A 95 -6.28 -8.46 -5.76
N GLY A 96 -6.82 -8.30 -6.95
CA GLY A 96 -7.96 -9.04 -7.48
C GLY A 96 -7.51 -9.93 -8.64
N PRO A 97 -8.43 -10.64 -9.32
CA PRO A 97 -8.08 -11.56 -10.41
C PRO A 97 -7.30 -10.88 -11.54
N ASP A 98 -7.67 -9.67 -11.93
CA ASP A 98 -7.09 -8.96 -13.08
C ASP A 98 -6.46 -7.62 -12.70
N SER A 99 -6.39 -7.29 -11.42
CA SER A 99 -5.93 -5.98 -10.97
C SER A 99 -5.17 -6.06 -9.66
N ALA A 100 -4.17 -5.18 -9.52
CA ALA A 100 -3.53 -4.94 -8.24
C ALA A 100 -3.33 -3.45 -8.03
N VAL A 101 -3.48 -3.01 -6.78
CA VAL A 101 -3.30 -1.63 -6.35
C VAL A 101 -2.32 -1.60 -5.19
N GLY A 102 -1.30 -0.77 -5.31
CA GLY A 102 -0.40 -0.42 -4.23
C GLY A 102 -0.83 0.90 -3.60
N VAL A 103 -0.90 0.92 -2.29
CA VAL A 103 -1.19 2.11 -1.50
C VAL A 103 -0.08 2.29 -0.48
N VAL A 104 0.44 3.49 -0.38
CA VAL A 104 1.31 3.87 0.74
C VAL A 104 0.82 5.16 1.37
N ALA A 105 0.74 5.18 2.68
CA ALA A 105 0.51 6.39 3.45
C ALA A 105 1.81 6.81 4.13
N MET A 106 2.36 7.95 3.73
CA MET A 106 3.52 8.57 4.38
C MET A 106 3.04 9.50 5.49
N VAL A 107 3.37 9.17 6.73
CA VAL A 107 2.95 9.93 7.91
C VAL A 107 3.95 11.03 8.23
N TYR A 108 3.46 12.27 8.27
CA TYR A 108 4.27 13.45 8.56
C TYR A 108 3.57 14.36 9.56
N ARG A 109 4.19 14.57 10.72
CA ARG A 109 3.67 15.44 11.81
C ARG A 109 2.19 15.20 12.12
N THR A 110 1.28 16.06 11.64
CA THR A 110 -0.17 16.01 11.91
C THR A 110 -1.01 15.48 10.74
N TRP A 111 -0.39 15.18 9.60
CA TRP A 111 -1.07 14.72 8.40
C TRP A 111 -0.33 13.53 7.76
N ALA A 112 -0.97 12.90 6.81
CA ALA A 112 -0.37 11.87 5.97
C ALA A 112 -0.73 12.11 4.51
N LEU A 113 0.15 11.67 3.60
CA LEU A 113 -0.15 11.56 2.18
C LEU A 113 -0.45 10.10 1.83
N ILE A 114 -1.66 9.85 1.35
CA ILE A 114 -2.04 8.57 0.78
C ILE A 114 -1.76 8.62 -0.70
N CYS A 115 -0.91 7.72 -1.17
CA CYS A 115 -0.51 7.54 -2.56
C CYS A 115 -1.02 6.20 -3.06
N CYS A 116 -1.83 6.20 -4.14
CA CYS A 116 -2.43 5.01 -4.72
C CYS A 116 -1.96 4.82 -6.15
N GLN A 117 -1.43 3.65 -6.47
CA GLN A 117 -0.94 3.28 -7.79
C GLN A 117 -1.53 1.96 -8.27
N PRO A 118 -2.14 1.88 -9.45
CA PRO A 118 -2.38 0.60 -10.11
C PRO A 118 -1.03 -0.09 -10.39
N LEU A 119 -0.89 -1.36 -9.98
CA LEU A 119 0.35 -2.12 -10.14
C LEU A 119 0.34 -3.05 -11.35
N THR A 120 -0.83 -3.30 -11.93
CA THR A 120 -1.06 -4.19 -13.07
C THR A 120 -1.92 -3.53 -14.14
N GLY A 121 -1.89 -4.12 -15.34
CA GLY A 121 -2.66 -3.63 -16.48
C GLY A 121 -2.10 -2.36 -17.10
N ALA A 122 -2.77 -1.82 -18.12
CA ALA A 122 -2.36 -0.61 -18.85
C ALA A 122 -2.29 0.64 -17.95
N ARG A 123 -3.03 0.66 -16.83
CA ARG A 123 -3.03 1.78 -15.88
C ARG A 123 -1.79 1.82 -14.99
N ALA A 124 -1.04 0.71 -14.86
CA ALA A 124 0.18 0.67 -14.05
C ALA A 124 1.25 1.68 -14.49
N SER A 125 1.25 2.06 -15.77
CA SER A 125 2.17 3.04 -16.34
C SER A 125 1.65 4.48 -16.32
N THR A 126 0.45 4.77 -15.77
CA THR A 126 -0.16 6.10 -15.88
C THR A 126 0.23 7.05 -14.75
N GLY A 127 0.58 6.55 -13.58
CA GLY A 127 1.02 7.38 -12.46
C GLY A 127 0.37 7.01 -11.12
N VAL A 128 0.36 7.98 -10.21
CA VAL A 128 -0.08 7.83 -8.82
C VAL A 128 -1.09 8.91 -8.48
N TRP A 129 -2.16 8.53 -7.79
CA TRP A 129 -3.10 9.46 -7.17
C TRP A 129 -2.63 9.77 -5.74
N ILE A 130 -2.55 11.05 -5.39
CA ILE A 130 -2.02 11.51 -4.12
C ILE A 130 -3.04 12.39 -3.43
N ARG A 131 -3.32 12.07 -2.17
CA ARG A 131 -4.25 12.82 -1.33
C ARG A 131 -3.71 13.03 0.07
N ARG A 132 -3.80 14.26 0.55
CA ARG A 132 -3.54 14.60 1.95
C ARG A 132 -4.76 14.25 2.82
N VAL A 133 -4.48 13.68 3.98
CA VAL A 133 -5.48 13.36 5.02
C VAL A 133 -4.95 13.79 6.39
N ALA A 134 -5.86 14.04 7.32
CA ALA A 134 -5.48 14.20 8.73
C ALA A 134 -5.04 12.84 9.30
N GLN A 135 -4.07 12.83 10.21
CA GLN A 135 -3.57 11.57 10.78
C GLN A 135 -4.67 10.75 11.47
N ASN A 136 -5.61 11.40 12.14
CA ASN A 136 -6.72 10.73 12.84
C ASN A 136 -7.72 10.06 11.87
N GLU A 137 -7.76 10.47 10.61
CA GLU A 137 -8.61 9.87 9.57
C GLU A 137 -7.91 8.74 8.80
N LEU A 138 -6.61 8.52 9.03
CA LEU A 138 -5.80 7.63 8.19
C LEU A 138 -6.35 6.20 8.15
N ALA A 139 -6.63 5.60 9.31
CA ALA A 139 -7.15 4.24 9.37
C ALA A 139 -8.53 4.11 8.70
N ASP A 140 -9.42 5.10 8.88
CA ASP A 140 -10.72 5.15 8.23
C ASP A 140 -10.62 5.23 6.71
N ARG A 141 -9.65 5.99 6.21
CA ARG A 141 -9.42 6.11 4.77
C ARG A 141 -8.85 4.83 4.17
N LEU A 142 -7.95 4.17 4.88
CA LEU A 142 -7.35 2.91 4.41
C LEU A 142 -8.34 1.75 4.47
N ILE A 143 -9.13 1.60 5.55
CA ILE A 143 -10.16 0.55 5.63
C ILE A 143 -11.23 0.71 4.55
N GLY A 144 -11.57 1.94 4.19
CA GLY A 144 -12.50 2.23 3.10
C GLY A 144 -12.00 1.83 1.70
N MET A 145 -10.72 1.52 1.54
CA MET A 145 -10.15 1.01 0.29
C MET A 145 -10.21 -0.52 0.21
N VAL A 146 -10.29 -1.20 1.35
CA VAL A 146 -10.38 -2.67 1.42
C VAL A 146 -11.80 -3.11 1.09
N PRO A 147 -12.00 -4.04 0.15
CA PRO A 147 -13.32 -4.60 -0.13
C PRO A 147 -13.97 -5.17 1.13
N GLU A 148 -15.25 -4.96 1.29
CA GLU A 148 -16.01 -5.54 2.39
C GLU A 148 -16.36 -6.98 2.06
N VAL A 149 -15.74 -7.94 2.75
CA VAL A 149 -15.93 -9.38 2.58
C VAL A 149 -16.19 -9.99 3.95
N ALA A 150 -17.25 -10.79 4.05
CA ALA A 150 -17.57 -11.50 5.29
C ALA A 150 -16.47 -12.51 5.65
N PRO A 151 -16.24 -12.79 6.95
CA PRO A 151 -15.29 -13.83 7.34
C PRO A 151 -15.80 -15.20 6.89
N VAL A 152 -14.88 -16.10 6.56
CA VAL A 152 -15.23 -17.49 6.28
C VAL A 152 -15.88 -18.14 7.51
N ARG A 153 -16.86 -19.04 7.27
CA ARG A 153 -17.45 -19.89 8.31
C ARG A 153 -16.78 -21.26 8.28
N ALA A 154 -15.57 -21.35 8.80
CA ALA A 154 -14.79 -22.57 8.86
C ALA A 154 -13.98 -22.59 10.16
N MET A 155 -13.54 -23.79 10.55
CA MET A 155 -12.59 -23.95 11.66
C MET A 155 -11.21 -23.42 11.24
N PRO A 156 -10.40 -22.92 12.19
CA PRO A 156 -9.02 -22.59 11.92
C PRO A 156 -8.25 -23.78 11.36
N ILE A 157 -7.41 -23.52 10.34
CA ILE A 157 -6.52 -24.50 9.75
C ILE A 157 -5.09 -24.17 10.20
N THR A 158 -4.37 -25.19 10.67
CA THR A 158 -2.95 -25.03 11.03
C THR A 158 -2.15 -26.13 10.32
N LEU A 159 -1.14 -25.71 9.57
CA LEU A 159 -0.26 -26.60 8.83
C LEU A 159 1.17 -26.51 9.37
N PRO A 160 1.86 -27.65 9.50
CA PRO A 160 3.24 -27.67 9.94
C PRO A 160 4.19 -27.07 8.90
N PRO A 161 5.46 -26.81 9.27
CA PRO A 161 6.50 -26.43 8.32
C PRO A 161 6.64 -27.42 7.18
N ASP A 162 7.17 -26.96 6.04
CA ASP A 162 7.35 -27.77 4.83
C ASP A 162 8.07 -29.10 5.13
N GLY A 163 7.48 -30.22 4.73
CA GLY A 163 8.01 -31.59 4.89
C GLY A 163 7.55 -32.32 6.15
N ALA A 164 6.76 -31.73 7.01
CA ALA A 164 6.12 -32.40 8.14
C ALA A 164 4.68 -32.80 7.77
N ASP A 165 4.22 -33.98 8.25
CA ASP A 165 2.84 -34.39 8.06
C ASP A 165 1.90 -33.51 8.91
N PRO A 166 0.77 -33.04 8.35
CA PRO A 166 -0.22 -32.30 9.11
C PRO A 166 -0.83 -33.22 10.19
N ALA A 167 -1.06 -32.65 11.38
CA ALA A 167 -1.74 -33.38 12.46
C ALA A 167 -3.19 -33.76 12.09
N ASP A 168 -3.82 -32.97 11.19
CA ASP A 168 -5.11 -33.24 10.60
C ASP A 168 -4.94 -33.53 9.10
N PRO A 169 -5.16 -34.76 8.64
CA PRO A 169 -5.06 -35.13 7.23
C PRO A 169 -6.02 -34.37 6.31
N GLY A 170 -7.16 -33.89 6.84
CA GLY A 170 -8.15 -33.10 6.11
C GLY A 170 -7.76 -31.63 5.93
N ALA A 171 -6.77 -31.12 6.68
CA ALA A 171 -6.42 -29.70 6.68
C ALA A 171 -5.96 -29.18 5.30
N LEU A 172 -5.27 -30.01 4.51
CA LEU A 172 -4.84 -29.67 3.15
C LEU A 172 -6.01 -29.60 2.18
N ASP A 173 -6.97 -30.53 2.27
CA ASP A 173 -8.17 -30.54 1.45
C ASP A 173 -9.07 -29.33 1.80
N ASP A 174 -9.22 -29.04 3.08
CA ASP A 174 -9.95 -27.85 3.56
C ASP A 174 -9.31 -26.56 3.06
N LEU A 175 -7.98 -26.46 3.13
CA LEU A 175 -7.24 -25.31 2.57
C LEU A 175 -7.43 -25.23 1.06
N GLY A 176 -7.27 -26.34 0.34
CA GLY A 176 -7.53 -26.43 -1.10
C GLY A 176 -8.93 -25.92 -1.47
N GLY A 177 -9.95 -26.35 -0.71
CA GLY A 177 -11.32 -25.87 -0.89
C GLY A 177 -11.54 -24.38 -0.59
N LEU A 178 -10.74 -23.78 0.30
CA LEU A 178 -10.77 -22.34 0.55
C LEU A 178 -10.07 -21.54 -0.55
N LEU A 179 -9.02 -22.10 -1.14
CA LEU A 179 -8.16 -21.41 -2.12
C LEU A 179 -8.61 -21.63 -3.58
N ALA A 180 -9.53 -22.55 -3.86
CA ALA A 180 -9.90 -22.99 -5.21
C ALA A 180 -10.41 -21.84 -6.11
N GLU A 181 -11.01 -20.81 -5.56
CA GLU A 181 -11.60 -19.69 -6.31
C GLU A 181 -11.32 -18.36 -5.61
N LEU A 182 -10.05 -17.97 -5.51
CA LEU A 182 -9.68 -16.68 -4.93
C LEU A 182 -10.23 -15.52 -5.76
N THR A 183 -10.92 -14.61 -5.09
CA THR A 183 -11.47 -13.38 -5.68
C THR A 183 -10.62 -12.15 -5.35
N GLY A 184 -9.72 -12.27 -4.37
CA GLY A 184 -8.81 -11.21 -3.99
C GLY A 184 -7.82 -11.63 -2.91
N SER A 185 -6.86 -10.76 -2.70
CA SER A 185 -5.91 -10.87 -1.58
C SER A 185 -5.45 -9.49 -1.15
N GLY A 186 -4.86 -9.41 0.03
CA GLY A 186 -4.24 -8.19 0.47
C GLY A 186 -3.15 -8.42 1.49
N GLN A 187 -2.30 -7.41 1.60
CA GLN A 187 -1.23 -7.35 2.58
C GLN A 187 -1.15 -5.94 3.14
N LEU A 188 -1.04 -5.85 4.45
CA LEU A 188 -0.91 -4.61 5.22
C LEU A 188 0.36 -4.69 6.05
N GLY A 189 1.13 -3.60 6.06
CA GLY A 189 2.32 -3.48 6.89
C GLY A 189 2.63 -2.05 7.24
N ALA A 190 3.63 -1.85 8.09
CA ALA A 190 4.16 -0.54 8.44
C ALA A 190 5.69 -0.56 8.45
N THR A 191 6.26 0.59 8.10
CA THR A 191 7.69 0.84 8.19
C THR A 191 7.91 2.08 9.03
N ARG A 192 8.85 2.02 9.96
CA ARG A 192 9.34 3.19 10.69
C ARG A 192 10.63 3.68 10.04
N ARG A 193 10.77 4.99 9.92
CA ARG A 193 12.03 5.59 9.48
C ARG A 193 12.93 5.76 10.69
N GLY A 194 14.06 5.07 10.69
CA GLY A 194 15.16 5.28 11.64
C GLY A 194 16.09 6.40 11.17
N THR A 195 17.12 6.71 11.96
CA THR A 195 18.18 7.67 11.60
C THR A 195 18.98 7.21 10.38
N ASP A 196 19.26 5.92 10.29
CA ASP A 196 20.13 5.35 9.23
C ASP A 196 19.38 4.48 8.24
N GLU A 197 18.34 3.73 8.69
CA GLU A 197 17.57 2.83 7.84
C GLU A 197 16.09 2.84 8.21
N ALA A 198 15.24 2.57 7.20
CA ALA A 198 13.82 2.33 7.40
C ALA A 198 13.62 0.89 7.90
N THR A 199 13.08 0.73 9.09
CA THR A 199 12.83 -0.59 9.70
C THR A 199 11.38 -1.00 9.52
N ARG A 200 11.16 -2.17 8.89
CA ARG A 200 9.82 -2.74 8.77
C ARG A 200 9.33 -3.18 10.15
N SER A 201 8.09 -2.82 10.46
CA SER A 201 7.42 -3.28 11.68
C SER A 201 7.12 -4.78 11.56
N GLY A 202 7.29 -5.53 12.65
CA GLY A 202 6.92 -6.95 12.72
C GLY A 202 5.41 -7.24 12.64
N ILE A 203 4.55 -6.20 12.55
CA ILE A 203 3.10 -6.38 12.40
C ILE A 203 2.78 -6.37 10.91
N GLU A 204 2.44 -7.55 10.40
CA GLU A 204 1.94 -7.73 9.04
C GLU A 204 0.63 -8.50 9.09
N LEU A 205 -0.33 -8.06 8.29
CA LEU A 205 -1.57 -8.76 8.09
C LEU A 205 -1.68 -9.14 6.62
N SER A 206 -1.73 -10.44 6.35
CA SER A 206 -2.02 -10.97 5.02
C SER A 206 -3.36 -11.69 5.03
N TRP A 207 -4.14 -11.52 3.96
CA TRP A 207 -5.44 -12.18 3.84
C TRP A 207 -5.74 -12.60 2.40
N LEU A 208 -6.68 -13.54 2.30
CA LEU A 208 -7.23 -14.03 1.05
C LEU A 208 -8.75 -13.89 1.09
N ASP A 209 -9.33 -13.49 -0.03
CA ASP A 209 -10.76 -13.38 -0.25
C ASP A 209 -11.22 -14.43 -1.26
N GLY A 210 -12.23 -15.17 -0.92
CA GLY A 210 -12.84 -16.18 -1.78
C GLY A 210 -14.37 -16.18 -1.67
N PRO A 211 -15.06 -17.02 -2.45
CA PRO A 211 -16.52 -17.09 -2.42
C PRO A 211 -17.06 -17.57 -1.06
N ARG A 212 -16.26 -18.27 -0.26
CA ARG A 212 -16.60 -18.72 1.08
C ARG A 212 -16.35 -17.65 2.17
N GLY A 213 -15.67 -16.56 1.83
CA GLY A 213 -15.37 -15.46 2.73
C GLY A 213 -13.88 -15.14 2.85
N ARG A 214 -13.55 -14.26 3.79
CA ARG A 214 -12.18 -13.78 4.06
C ARG A 214 -11.49 -14.62 5.11
N VAL A 215 -10.22 -14.95 4.86
CA VAL A 215 -9.31 -15.58 5.81
C VAL A 215 -8.04 -14.73 6.01
N ARG A 216 -7.52 -14.71 7.23
CA ARG A 216 -6.17 -14.27 7.55
C ARG A 216 -5.22 -15.43 7.34
N VAL A 217 -4.08 -15.15 6.71
CA VAL A 217 -2.96 -16.08 6.57
C VAL A 217 -1.80 -15.55 7.39
N ASN A 218 -1.25 -16.38 8.25
CA ASN A 218 -0.09 -16.03 9.06
C ASN A 218 0.94 -17.15 9.02
N ARG A 219 2.19 -16.82 8.70
CA ARG A 219 3.32 -17.73 8.78
C ARG A 219 4.17 -17.35 9.98
N ALA A 220 4.29 -18.26 10.92
CA ALA A 220 5.12 -18.08 12.10
C ALA A 220 6.62 -18.24 11.76
N ALA A 221 7.51 -17.72 12.61
CA ALA A 221 8.96 -17.77 12.40
C ALA A 221 9.52 -19.20 12.34
N ASP A 222 8.87 -20.14 13.00
CA ASP A 222 9.17 -21.58 12.99
C ASP A 222 8.60 -22.32 11.77
N GLY A 223 7.99 -21.58 10.83
CA GLY A 223 7.46 -22.10 9.57
C GLY A 223 6.01 -22.57 9.61
N TRP A 224 5.36 -22.62 10.77
CA TRP A 224 3.93 -22.95 10.86
C TRP A 224 3.07 -21.96 10.10
N LEU A 225 2.10 -22.48 9.35
CA LEU A 225 1.09 -21.70 8.65
C LEU A 225 -0.25 -21.80 9.36
N SER A 226 -0.87 -20.67 9.68
CA SER A 226 -2.22 -20.64 10.20
C SER A 226 -3.16 -19.86 9.27
N VAL A 227 -4.35 -20.41 9.03
CA VAL A 227 -5.42 -19.81 8.25
C VAL A 227 -6.65 -19.70 9.13
N ASN A 228 -7.08 -18.48 9.38
CA ASN A 228 -8.16 -18.18 10.32
C ASN A 228 -9.21 -17.27 9.67
N PRO A 229 -10.49 -17.37 10.05
CA PRO A 229 -11.48 -16.35 9.66
C PRO A 229 -10.98 -14.95 10.02
N LEU A 230 -11.13 -13.97 9.11
CA LEU A 230 -10.75 -12.58 9.37
C LEU A 230 -11.99 -11.68 9.32
N ARG A 231 -12.33 -11.11 10.47
CA ARG A 231 -13.46 -10.19 10.63
C ARG A 231 -13.04 -8.76 10.31
N GLN A 232 -14.03 -7.94 9.90
CA GLN A 232 -13.80 -6.53 9.57
C GLN A 232 -13.27 -5.71 10.75
N ASN A 233 -13.70 -6.01 11.98
CA ASN A 233 -13.20 -5.35 13.18
C ASN A 233 -11.72 -5.69 13.47
N GLU A 234 -11.29 -6.91 13.19
CA GLU A 234 -9.88 -7.34 13.35
C GLU A 234 -8.99 -6.65 12.32
N MET A 235 -9.48 -6.52 11.07
CA MET A 235 -8.83 -5.71 10.03
C MET A 235 -8.69 -4.26 10.46
N ARG A 236 -9.74 -3.69 11.07
CA ARG A 236 -9.73 -2.32 11.58
C ARG A 236 -8.69 -2.14 12.68
N LEU A 237 -8.63 -3.06 13.64
CA LEU A 237 -7.65 -3.02 14.72
C LEU A 237 -6.22 -3.11 14.16
N ALA A 238 -5.96 -4.00 13.19
CA ALA A 238 -4.65 -4.09 12.55
C ALA A 238 -4.27 -2.77 11.84
N LEU A 239 -5.22 -2.10 11.18
CA LEU A 239 -4.99 -0.79 10.56
C LEU A 239 -4.69 0.30 11.58
N ASP A 240 -5.40 0.32 12.71
CA ASP A 240 -5.14 1.26 13.80
C ASP A 240 -3.74 1.04 14.40
N ASP A 241 -3.33 -0.22 14.59
CA ASP A 241 -2.01 -0.59 15.11
C ASP A 241 -0.88 -0.15 14.17
N VAL A 242 -0.96 -0.45 12.87
CA VAL A 242 0.08 -0.05 11.91
C VAL A 242 0.12 1.47 11.72
N ALA A 243 -1.04 2.15 11.78
CA ALA A 243 -1.10 3.61 11.74
C ALA A 243 -0.45 4.23 12.99
N MET A 244 -0.65 3.63 14.16
CA MET A 244 0.01 4.04 15.40
C MET A 244 1.53 3.86 15.33
N ILE A 245 2.00 2.74 14.78
CA ILE A 245 3.44 2.48 14.57
C ILE A 245 4.05 3.53 13.65
N ALA A 246 3.41 3.84 12.53
CA ALA A 246 3.90 4.82 11.57
C ALA A 246 3.93 6.27 12.13
N ARG A 247 3.15 6.55 13.18
CA ARG A 247 3.09 7.87 13.86
C ARG A 247 4.17 8.06 14.91
N ARG A 248 4.69 6.98 15.53
CA ARG A 248 5.66 7.09 16.64
C ARG A 248 6.91 7.81 16.18
N GLU A 249 7.30 8.82 16.94
CA GLU A 249 8.61 9.46 16.79
C GLU A 249 9.70 8.45 17.12
N HIS A 250 10.86 8.63 16.52
CA HIS A 250 12.05 7.90 16.92
C HIS A 250 12.46 8.49 18.27
N ASP A 251 12.29 7.70 19.35
CA ASP A 251 12.91 8.02 20.64
C ASP A 251 14.42 7.91 20.41
N GLY A 252 15.06 9.03 20.10
CA GLY A 252 16.51 9.13 20.02
C GLY A 252 17.09 8.86 21.40
N THR A 253 17.61 7.65 21.59
CA THR A 253 18.53 7.31 22.66
C THR A 253 19.93 7.65 22.25
#